data_147c8f95901e45c1621eedb931f1929f
#
_entry.id   147c8f95901e45c1621eedb931f1929f
#
_cell.length_a   1.000
_cell.length_b   1.000
_cell.length_c   1.000
_cell.angle_alpha   90.00
_cell.angle_beta   90.00
_cell.angle_gamma   90.00
#
_symmetry.space_group_name_H-M   'P 1'
#
loop_
_entity.id
_entity.type
_entity.pdbx_description
1 polymer ?
#
loop_
_entity_poly.entity_id
_entity_poly.type
_entity_poly.pdbx_seq_one_letter_code
_entity_poly.pdbx_strand_id
1 'polypeptide(L)'
;ALAQRLPASPLVVQAEKVGVYGGALRRGLRGSADHNGILRMVGNQGLVRWNLAFTEVLPGVAEKWDVNATSTEFTFYLRKGMKWSDGKPFTADDVVFSIEECAKNPELYKSVPSTLVIANKPAQVVKIDDSTVKFTFATPYAMFLEQLATPLGQYPTLFPKHYCSQFHPKYNTNVAAQAKAANQSDWAGLFRSKCGDIEIPARWGNVEKPTLDPWVVTEAYSGGVTRVVMERNPYFWQVDQAGQQLPYIDRLNFSIA
;
A
#
# COMPACT_ATOMS: atom_id res chain seq x y z
N ALA A 1 14.76 8.96 17.51
CA ALA A 1 15.95 8.73 16.68
C ALA A 1 15.56 8.07 15.35
N LEU A 2 16.36 8.24 14.28
CA LEU A 2 16.08 7.66 12.94
C LEU A 2 15.97 6.14 13.01
N ALA A 3 16.86 5.47 13.75
CA ALA A 3 16.84 4.03 13.96
C ALA A 3 15.53 3.47 14.56
N GLN A 4 14.73 4.29 15.23
CA GLN A 4 13.42 3.88 15.76
C GLN A 4 12.30 3.99 14.70
N ARG A 5 12.56 4.64 13.56
CA ARG A 5 11.59 4.89 12.48
C ARG A 5 11.79 3.96 11.30
N LEU A 6 13.00 3.49 11.09
CA LEU A 6 13.34 2.58 10.00
C LEU A 6 13.17 1.11 10.41
N PRO A 7 12.89 0.19 9.46
CA PRO A 7 13.02 -1.24 9.68
C PRO A 7 14.48 -1.64 9.94
N ALA A 8 14.69 -2.85 10.46
CA ALA A 8 16.04 -3.38 10.73
C ALA A 8 16.91 -3.45 9.46
N SER A 9 16.28 -3.70 8.31
CA SER A 9 16.90 -3.75 6.97
C SER A 9 16.12 -2.87 6.01
N PRO A 10 16.35 -1.53 5.99
CA PRO A 10 15.66 -0.64 5.06
C PRO A 10 16.06 -0.94 3.62
N LEU A 11 15.17 -0.67 2.66
CA LEU A 11 15.52 -0.76 1.26
C LEU A 11 16.47 0.38 0.89
N VAL A 12 17.67 0.03 0.42
CA VAL A 12 18.61 1.03 -0.11
C VAL A 12 18.28 1.29 -1.58
N VAL A 13 17.96 2.53 -1.89
CA VAL A 13 17.73 3.02 -3.26
C VAL A 13 18.97 3.75 -3.74
N GLN A 14 19.53 3.30 -4.88
CA GLN A 14 20.64 3.96 -5.50
C GLN A 14 20.12 5.23 -6.21
N ALA A 15 20.48 6.39 -5.70
CA ALA A 15 20.24 7.66 -6.34
C ALA A 15 21.46 8.12 -7.12
N GLU A 16 21.27 8.81 -8.25
CA GLU A 16 22.39 9.40 -9.01
C GLU A 16 23.22 10.34 -8.15
N LYS A 17 22.55 11.06 -7.25
CA LYS A 17 23.17 11.97 -6.29
C LYS A 17 22.40 11.93 -4.98
N VAL A 18 23.12 11.92 -3.87
CA VAL A 18 22.52 12.11 -2.53
C VAL A 18 21.90 13.50 -2.49
N GLY A 19 20.59 13.54 -2.12
CA GLY A 19 19.82 14.78 -2.09
C GLY A 19 19.96 15.52 -0.76
N VAL A 20 19.31 16.67 -0.70
CA VAL A 20 19.20 17.51 0.50
C VAL A 20 17.72 17.60 0.87
N TYR A 21 17.42 17.45 2.16
CA TYR A 21 16.06 17.56 2.66
C TYR A 21 15.50 18.98 2.52
N GLY A 22 14.22 19.05 2.24
CA GLY A 22 13.47 20.30 2.27
C GLY A 22 12.62 20.54 1.04
N GLY A 23 11.90 21.65 1.08
CA GLY A 23 11.14 22.16 -0.03
C GLY A 23 9.80 21.51 -0.28
N ALA A 24 9.12 22.04 -1.29
CA ALA A 24 7.82 21.56 -1.74
C ALA A 24 7.78 21.45 -3.27
N LEU A 25 7.39 20.28 -3.76
CA LEU A 25 7.07 20.10 -5.17
C LEU A 25 5.62 20.52 -5.44
N ARG A 26 5.43 21.39 -6.43
CA ARG A 26 4.12 21.86 -6.88
C ARG A 26 3.79 21.27 -8.24
N ARG A 27 2.56 20.76 -8.40
CA ARG A 27 2.08 20.18 -9.65
C ARG A 27 0.61 20.51 -9.88
N GLY A 28 0.26 20.86 -11.13
CA GLY A 28 -1.13 20.97 -11.57
C GLY A 28 -1.72 19.60 -11.93
N LEU A 29 -3.00 19.42 -11.60
CA LEU A 29 -3.85 18.31 -12.06
C LEU A 29 -4.96 18.89 -12.97
N ARG A 30 -5.25 18.21 -14.08
CA ARG A 30 -6.30 18.60 -15.02
C ARG A 30 -7.66 18.06 -14.54
N GLY A 31 -8.27 18.78 -13.60
CA GLY A 31 -9.56 18.39 -13.02
C GLY A 31 -9.45 17.20 -12.05
N SER A 32 -10.62 16.85 -11.50
CA SER A 32 -10.74 15.81 -10.47
C SER A 32 -10.50 14.37 -10.97
N ALA A 33 -10.44 14.13 -12.27
CA ALA A 33 -10.14 12.80 -12.82
C ALA A 33 -8.63 12.51 -12.96
N ASP A 34 -7.76 13.52 -12.80
CA ASP A 34 -6.31 13.39 -13.01
C ASP A 34 -5.56 12.91 -11.75
N HIS A 35 -6.21 12.07 -10.93
CA HIS A 35 -5.58 11.48 -9.73
C HIS A 35 -4.37 10.60 -10.02
N ASN A 36 -4.23 10.09 -11.25
CA ASN A 36 -3.03 9.39 -11.70
C ASN A 36 -1.77 10.27 -11.64
N GLY A 37 -1.91 11.59 -11.70
CA GLY A 37 -0.82 12.52 -11.47
C GLY A 37 -0.23 12.40 -10.06
N ILE A 38 -1.06 12.13 -9.06
CA ILE A 38 -0.62 11.85 -7.68
C ILE A 38 0.05 10.49 -7.60
N LEU A 39 -0.57 9.45 -8.18
CA LEU A 39 -0.02 8.08 -8.17
C LEU A 39 1.39 8.02 -8.77
N ARG A 40 1.64 8.72 -9.87
CA ARG A 40 2.96 8.78 -10.52
C ARG A 40 4.04 9.42 -9.65
N MET A 41 3.67 10.27 -8.70
CA MET A 41 4.62 10.91 -7.77
C MET A 41 4.83 10.04 -6.52
N VAL A 42 3.76 9.47 -5.99
CA VAL A 42 3.78 8.68 -4.75
C VAL A 42 4.28 7.25 -5.00
N GLY A 43 3.96 6.68 -6.15
CA GLY A 43 4.30 5.30 -6.51
C GLY A 43 3.45 4.25 -5.77
N ASN A 44 3.89 3.00 -5.87
CA ASN A 44 3.28 1.86 -5.23
C ASN A 44 4.28 1.15 -4.31
N GLN A 45 3.81 0.74 -3.13
CA GLN A 45 4.63 0.09 -2.11
C GLN A 45 4.24 -1.40 -2.01
N GLY A 46 4.55 -2.17 -3.08
CA GLY A 46 4.26 -3.61 -3.15
C GLY A 46 5.29 -4.49 -2.44
N LEU A 47 4.97 -5.78 -2.29
CA LEU A 47 5.91 -6.77 -1.74
C LEU A 47 7.20 -6.83 -2.56
N VAL A 48 7.09 -6.73 -3.87
CA VAL A 48 8.17 -6.69 -4.85
C VAL A 48 7.99 -5.51 -5.80
N ARG A 49 9.00 -5.18 -6.59
CA ARG A 49 8.99 -4.08 -7.55
C ARG A 49 9.84 -4.41 -8.77
N TRP A 50 9.59 -3.77 -9.89
CA TRP A 50 10.49 -3.79 -11.03
C TRP A 50 11.77 -2.96 -10.76
N ASN A 51 12.88 -3.37 -11.37
CA ASN A 51 14.00 -2.47 -11.58
C ASN A 51 13.61 -1.37 -12.59
N LEU A 52 14.41 -0.32 -12.72
CA LEU A 52 14.12 0.82 -13.63
C LEU A 52 14.06 0.42 -15.11
N ALA A 53 14.73 -0.66 -15.51
CA ALA A 53 14.73 -1.18 -16.86
C ALA A 53 13.58 -2.13 -17.17
N PHE A 54 12.75 -2.49 -16.18
CA PHE A 54 11.69 -3.49 -16.28
C PHE A 54 12.18 -4.87 -16.76
N THR A 55 13.38 -5.26 -16.36
CA THR A 55 14.02 -6.53 -16.76
C THR A 55 14.11 -7.53 -15.61
N GLU A 56 13.95 -7.07 -14.36
CA GLU A 56 14.14 -7.88 -13.17
C GLU A 56 13.21 -7.44 -12.06
N VAL A 57 12.62 -8.42 -11.35
CA VAL A 57 11.85 -8.19 -10.13
C VAL A 57 12.80 -8.12 -8.93
N LEU A 58 12.69 -7.03 -8.19
CA LEU A 58 13.54 -6.73 -7.04
C LEU A 58 12.72 -6.74 -5.73
N PRO A 59 13.38 -6.91 -4.57
CA PRO A 59 12.75 -6.73 -3.26
C PRO A 59 12.07 -5.36 -3.13
N GLY A 60 10.90 -5.37 -2.50
CA GLY A 60 10.13 -4.19 -2.09
C GLY A 60 9.92 -4.19 -0.59
N VAL A 61 8.66 -4.22 -0.15
CA VAL A 61 8.26 -4.39 1.24
C VAL A 61 8.73 -5.74 1.79
N ALA A 62 8.71 -6.79 0.95
CA ALA A 62 9.44 -8.01 1.25
C ALA A 62 10.96 -7.80 1.02
N GLU A 63 11.75 -8.25 1.96
CA GLU A 63 13.22 -8.26 1.90
C GLU A 63 13.74 -9.33 0.95
N LYS A 64 13.04 -10.47 0.89
CA LYS A 64 13.31 -11.61 0.01
C LYS A 64 12.06 -12.50 -0.09
N TRP A 65 12.14 -13.50 -0.95
CA TRP A 65 11.11 -14.52 -1.10
C TRP A 65 11.71 -15.86 -1.53
N ASP A 66 10.96 -16.93 -1.28
CA ASP A 66 11.23 -18.27 -1.80
C ASP A 66 10.06 -18.71 -2.70
N VAL A 67 10.36 -19.47 -3.74
CA VAL A 67 9.39 -20.09 -4.65
C VAL A 67 9.66 -21.58 -4.68
N ASN A 68 8.61 -22.40 -4.52
CA ASN A 68 8.77 -23.85 -4.65
C ASN A 68 9.01 -24.26 -6.11
N ALA A 69 9.49 -25.50 -6.32
CA ALA A 69 9.86 -26.01 -7.64
C ALA A 69 8.72 -26.02 -8.67
N THR A 70 7.46 -26.01 -8.20
CA THR A 70 6.26 -26.05 -9.05
C THR A 70 5.65 -24.67 -9.28
N SER A 71 6.23 -23.60 -8.73
CA SER A 71 5.67 -22.23 -8.78
C SER A 71 4.22 -22.17 -8.28
N THR A 72 3.88 -22.96 -7.27
CA THR A 72 2.56 -22.97 -6.62
C THR A 72 2.59 -22.35 -5.24
N GLU A 73 3.78 -22.22 -4.61
CA GLU A 73 3.94 -21.60 -3.29
C GLU A 73 5.00 -20.51 -3.35
N PHE A 74 4.68 -19.34 -2.78
CA PHE A 74 5.53 -18.18 -2.68
C PHE A 74 5.56 -17.73 -1.23
N THR A 75 6.73 -17.78 -0.59
CA THR A 75 6.92 -17.34 0.78
C THR A 75 7.68 -16.04 0.79
N PHE A 76 7.05 -14.98 1.31
CA PHE A 76 7.65 -13.63 1.41
C PHE A 76 8.10 -13.36 2.84
N TYR A 77 9.32 -12.85 2.97
CA TYR A 77 9.90 -12.41 4.24
C TYR A 77 9.85 -10.89 4.29
N LEU A 78 8.98 -10.35 5.13
CA LEU A 78 8.77 -8.90 5.27
C LEU A 78 9.95 -8.28 6.03
N ARG A 79 10.26 -7.01 5.72
CA ARG A 79 11.29 -6.26 6.47
C ARG A 79 10.87 -6.09 7.91
N LYS A 80 11.66 -6.64 8.84
CA LYS A 80 11.35 -6.59 10.28
C LYS A 80 11.38 -5.17 10.81
N GLY A 81 10.37 -4.81 11.60
CA GLY A 81 10.27 -3.50 12.22
C GLY A 81 9.72 -2.40 11.32
N MET A 82 9.17 -2.76 10.14
CA MET A 82 8.40 -1.81 9.33
C MET A 82 7.21 -1.25 10.10
N LYS A 83 6.88 0.01 9.81
CA LYS A 83 5.78 0.73 10.43
C LYS A 83 4.92 1.42 9.39
N TRP A 84 3.64 1.49 9.68
CA TRP A 84 2.71 2.41 9.05
C TRP A 84 3.08 3.87 9.40
N SER A 85 2.53 4.82 8.66
CA SER A 85 2.82 6.25 8.84
C SER A 85 2.40 6.82 10.21
N ASP A 86 1.55 6.12 10.94
CA ASP A 86 1.15 6.44 12.32
C ASP A 86 2.08 5.80 13.39
N GLY A 87 3.11 5.08 12.96
CA GLY A 87 4.09 4.41 13.83
C GLY A 87 3.68 3.03 14.31
N LYS A 88 2.49 2.54 13.98
CA LYS A 88 2.08 1.16 14.29
C LYS A 88 2.84 0.15 13.45
N PRO A 89 3.14 -1.05 13.99
CA PRO A 89 3.83 -2.08 13.22
C PRO A 89 3.06 -2.48 11.95
N PHE A 90 3.81 -2.69 10.86
CA PHE A 90 3.34 -3.42 9.69
C PHE A 90 3.83 -4.87 9.79
N THR A 91 2.91 -5.83 9.68
CA THR A 91 3.19 -7.26 9.86
C THR A 91 2.46 -8.13 8.83
N ALA A 92 2.71 -9.42 8.86
CA ALA A 92 2.00 -10.41 8.05
C ALA A 92 0.48 -10.42 8.31
N ASP A 93 0.03 -9.97 9.49
CA ASP A 93 -1.40 -9.79 9.77
C ASP A 93 -2.07 -8.77 8.86
N ASP A 94 -1.35 -7.68 8.50
CA ASP A 94 -1.87 -6.67 7.57
C ASP A 94 -2.00 -7.25 6.16
N VAL A 95 -1.03 -8.06 5.72
CA VAL A 95 -1.06 -8.74 4.41
C VAL A 95 -2.22 -9.72 4.33
N VAL A 96 -2.39 -10.58 5.34
CA VAL A 96 -3.50 -11.54 5.39
C VAL A 96 -4.84 -10.81 5.42
N PHE A 97 -4.99 -9.79 6.26
CA PHE A 97 -6.20 -8.96 6.32
C PHE A 97 -6.52 -8.32 4.96
N SER A 98 -5.52 -7.72 4.32
CA SER A 98 -5.69 -7.05 3.03
C SER A 98 -6.19 -8.01 1.94
N ILE A 99 -5.73 -9.25 1.94
CA ILE A 99 -6.10 -10.22 0.91
C ILE A 99 -7.33 -11.02 1.30
N GLU A 100 -7.29 -11.71 2.45
CA GLU A 100 -8.31 -12.69 2.80
C GLU A 100 -9.62 -12.03 3.22
N GLU A 101 -9.56 -10.83 3.81
CA GLU A 101 -10.73 -10.17 4.36
C GLU A 101 -11.21 -8.98 3.52
N CYS A 102 -10.30 -8.35 2.77
CA CYS A 102 -10.66 -7.20 1.95
C CYS A 102 -10.70 -7.55 0.45
N ALA A 103 -9.58 -7.91 -0.17
CA ALA A 103 -9.50 -8.10 -1.62
C ALA A 103 -10.36 -9.27 -2.15
N LYS A 104 -10.60 -10.28 -1.31
CA LYS A 104 -11.50 -11.42 -1.61
C LYS A 104 -12.94 -11.20 -1.17
N ASN A 105 -13.26 -10.11 -0.51
CA ASN A 105 -14.61 -9.86 -0.03
C ASN A 105 -15.52 -9.40 -1.18
N PRO A 106 -16.61 -10.13 -1.52
CA PRO A 106 -17.48 -9.81 -2.64
C PRO A 106 -18.30 -8.52 -2.45
N GLU A 107 -18.45 -8.04 -1.22
CA GLU A 107 -19.10 -6.75 -0.93
C GLU A 107 -18.15 -5.57 -1.20
N LEU A 108 -16.82 -5.79 -1.06
CA LEU A 108 -15.81 -4.79 -1.40
C LEU A 108 -15.41 -4.86 -2.89
N TYR A 109 -15.20 -6.05 -3.42
CA TYR A 109 -14.77 -6.26 -4.80
C TYR A 109 -15.65 -7.28 -5.51
N LYS A 110 -16.23 -6.90 -6.66
CA LYS A 110 -17.05 -7.81 -7.49
C LYS A 110 -16.30 -9.05 -7.97
N SER A 111 -14.99 -8.93 -8.08
CA SER A 111 -14.07 -10.04 -8.41
C SER A 111 -12.76 -9.85 -7.67
N VAL A 112 -12.12 -10.95 -7.28
CA VAL A 112 -10.78 -10.91 -6.70
C VAL A 112 -9.82 -10.30 -7.70
N PRO A 113 -8.88 -9.41 -7.28
CA PRO A 113 -7.89 -8.82 -8.16
C PRO A 113 -7.15 -9.87 -9.00
N SER A 114 -7.00 -9.62 -10.30
CA SER A 114 -6.45 -10.59 -11.25
C SER A 114 -5.03 -11.05 -10.91
N THR A 115 -4.23 -10.21 -10.26
CA THR A 115 -2.90 -10.56 -9.76
C THR A 115 -2.90 -11.70 -8.74
N LEU A 116 -4.03 -11.93 -8.09
CA LEU A 116 -4.20 -12.96 -7.04
C LEU A 116 -4.94 -14.20 -7.55
N VAL A 117 -5.21 -14.30 -8.86
CA VAL A 117 -6.03 -15.36 -9.44
C VAL A 117 -5.29 -16.05 -10.57
N ILE A 118 -5.26 -17.39 -10.57
CA ILE A 118 -4.82 -18.23 -11.69
C ILE A 118 -5.83 -19.35 -11.95
N ALA A 119 -6.14 -19.64 -13.20
CA ALA A 119 -7.14 -20.65 -13.60
C ALA A 119 -8.49 -20.48 -12.85
N ASN A 120 -8.96 -19.23 -12.70
CA ASN A 120 -10.16 -18.83 -11.95
C ASN A 120 -10.17 -19.23 -10.46
N LYS A 121 -9.02 -19.52 -9.88
CA LYS A 121 -8.87 -19.83 -8.46
C LYS A 121 -7.99 -18.77 -7.79
N PRO A 122 -8.47 -18.11 -6.71
CA PRO A 122 -7.66 -17.15 -5.96
C PRO A 122 -6.59 -17.86 -5.14
N ALA A 123 -5.50 -17.13 -4.89
CA ALA A 123 -4.48 -17.53 -3.93
C ALA A 123 -5.09 -17.75 -2.54
N GLN A 124 -4.53 -18.69 -1.77
CA GLN A 124 -4.68 -18.74 -0.32
C GLN A 124 -3.48 -18.03 0.31
N VAL A 125 -3.74 -17.15 1.27
CA VAL A 125 -2.69 -16.36 1.93
C VAL A 125 -2.73 -16.62 3.41
N VAL A 126 -1.61 -17.10 3.97
CA VAL A 126 -1.51 -17.44 5.38
C VAL A 126 -0.29 -16.77 6.02
N LYS A 127 -0.47 -16.34 7.25
CA LYS A 127 0.61 -15.90 8.12
C LYS A 127 1.38 -17.13 8.62
N ILE A 128 2.71 -17.12 8.49
CA ILE A 128 3.60 -18.11 9.12
C ILE A 128 4.10 -17.58 10.47
N ASP A 129 4.57 -16.32 10.47
CA ASP A 129 4.93 -15.56 11.66
C ASP A 129 4.70 -14.05 11.38
N ASP A 130 5.05 -13.15 12.29
CA ASP A 130 4.81 -11.70 12.15
C ASP A 130 5.51 -11.08 10.95
N SER A 131 6.56 -11.69 10.44
CA SER A 131 7.34 -11.20 9.29
C SER A 131 7.34 -12.14 8.09
N THR A 132 6.55 -13.23 8.13
CA THR A 132 6.54 -14.23 7.06
C THR A 132 5.12 -14.55 6.63
N VAL A 133 4.85 -14.42 5.33
CA VAL A 133 3.56 -14.72 4.73
C VAL A 133 3.72 -15.65 3.53
N LYS A 134 2.82 -16.61 3.38
CA LYS A 134 2.84 -17.57 2.27
C LYS A 134 1.58 -17.43 1.42
N PHE A 135 1.79 -17.36 0.10
CA PHE A 135 0.76 -17.44 -0.93
C PHE A 135 0.80 -18.84 -1.55
N THR A 136 -0.35 -19.47 -1.66
CA THR A 136 -0.49 -20.81 -2.27
C THR A 136 -1.53 -20.75 -3.37
N PHE A 137 -1.17 -21.25 -4.55
CA PHE A 137 -2.03 -21.37 -5.73
C PHE A 137 -2.36 -22.83 -6.02
N ALA A 138 -3.55 -23.09 -6.54
CA ALA A 138 -3.99 -24.45 -6.90
C ALA A 138 -3.27 -25.00 -8.15
N THR A 139 -2.68 -24.12 -8.96
CA THR A 139 -1.93 -24.45 -10.19
C THR A 139 -0.68 -23.58 -10.28
N PRO A 140 0.36 -23.97 -11.05
CA PRO A 140 1.56 -23.16 -11.23
C PRO A 140 1.25 -21.74 -11.70
N TYR A 141 1.90 -20.74 -11.09
CA TYR A 141 1.77 -19.32 -11.47
C TYR A 141 3.17 -18.71 -11.65
N ALA A 142 3.88 -19.10 -12.69
CA ALA A 142 5.26 -18.67 -12.94
C ALA A 142 5.44 -17.14 -13.01
N MET A 143 4.42 -16.41 -13.48
CA MET A 143 4.45 -14.94 -13.63
C MET A 143 3.96 -14.17 -12.38
N PHE A 144 3.80 -14.84 -11.23
CA PHE A 144 3.20 -14.19 -10.05
C PHE A 144 4.03 -13.02 -9.52
N LEU A 145 5.35 -13.15 -9.49
CA LEU A 145 6.24 -12.07 -9.02
C LEU A 145 6.17 -10.84 -9.91
N GLU A 146 6.15 -11.04 -11.22
CA GLU A 146 6.01 -9.97 -12.21
C GLU A 146 4.65 -9.27 -12.09
N GLN A 147 3.59 -10.04 -11.86
CA GLN A 147 2.25 -9.47 -11.60
C GLN A 147 2.21 -8.67 -10.30
N LEU A 148 2.85 -9.16 -9.23
CA LEU A 148 2.96 -8.43 -7.98
C LEU A 148 3.83 -7.15 -8.10
N ALA A 149 4.75 -7.09 -9.05
CA ALA A 149 5.58 -5.91 -9.29
C ALA A 149 4.83 -4.80 -10.06
N THR A 150 3.58 -5.04 -10.50
CA THR A 150 2.71 -4.04 -11.12
C THR A 150 1.99 -3.18 -10.07
N PRO A 151 1.36 -2.05 -10.46
CA PRO A 151 0.53 -1.26 -9.53
C PRO A 151 -0.56 -2.07 -8.82
N LEU A 152 -1.22 -3.02 -9.50
CA LEU A 152 -2.23 -3.90 -8.91
C LEU A 152 -1.64 -4.88 -7.87
N GLY A 153 -0.35 -5.10 -7.86
CA GLY A 153 0.34 -5.91 -6.86
C GLY A 153 0.48 -5.24 -5.50
N GLN A 154 -0.06 -4.04 -5.29
CA GLN A 154 -0.06 -3.37 -3.99
C GLN A 154 -1.16 -3.86 -3.04
N TYR A 155 -2.13 -4.66 -3.48
CA TYR A 155 -3.18 -5.15 -2.58
C TYR A 155 -2.67 -5.77 -1.27
N PRO A 156 -1.57 -6.55 -1.22
CA PRO A 156 -1.03 -7.10 0.02
C PRO A 156 -0.61 -6.08 1.08
N THR A 157 -0.35 -4.83 0.67
CA THR A 157 0.22 -3.78 1.52
C THR A 157 -0.68 -2.54 1.61
N LEU A 158 -1.96 -2.67 1.22
CA LEU A 158 -2.87 -1.53 1.05
C LEU A 158 -3.62 -1.15 2.33
N PHE A 159 -4.07 -2.14 3.11
CA PHE A 159 -4.99 -1.92 4.23
C PHE A 159 -4.35 -2.17 5.59
N PRO A 160 -4.09 -1.11 6.38
CA PRO A 160 -3.63 -1.26 7.77
C PRO A 160 -4.73 -1.90 8.62
N LYS A 161 -4.50 -3.15 9.08
CA LYS A 161 -5.50 -3.92 9.83
C LYS A 161 -5.96 -3.17 11.09
N HIS A 162 -5.03 -2.59 11.86
CA HIS A 162 -5.35 -1.88 13.10
C HIS A 162 -6.30 -0.68 12.89
N TYR A 163 -6.29 -0.07 11.70
CA TYR A 163 -7.17 1.03 11.35
C TYR A 163 -8.42 0.54 10.61
N CYS A 164 -8.25 -0.26 9.56
CA CYS A 164 -9.35 -0.63 8.68
C CYS A 164 -10.31 -1.66 9.28
N SER A 165 -9.88 -2.49 10.23
CA SER A 165 -10.76 -3.44 10.93
C SER A 165 -11.89 -2.73 11.69
N GLN A 166 -11.72 -1.47 12.07
CA GLN A 166 -12.76 -0.67 12.73
C GLN A 166 -14.00 -0.43 11.83
N PHE A 167 -13.83 -0.57 10.53
CA PHE A 167 -14.87 -0.36 9.52
C PHE A 167 -15.28 -1.66 8.81
N HIS A 168 -14.89 -2.82 9.35
CA HIS A 168 -15.17 -4.13 8.77
C HIS A 168 -16.10 -4.94 9.70
N PRO A 169 -17.21 -5.54 9.17
CA PRO A 169 -18.26 -6.17 9.99
C PRO A 169 -17.77 -7.36 10.82
N LYS A 170 -16.71 -8.04 10.38
CA LYS A 170 -16.11 -9.15 11.15
C LYS A 170 -15.52 -8.67 12.49
N TYR A 171 -15.08 -7.42 12.59
CA TYR A 171 -14.38 -6.85 13.75
C TYR A 171 -15.21 -5.83 14.51
N ASN A 172 -16.23 -5.25 13.86
CA ASN A 172 -17.05 -4.20 14.42
C ASN A 172 -18.54 -4.45 14.13
N THR A 173 -19.27 -4.88 15.15
CA THR A 173 -20.72 -5.15 15.05
C THR A 173 -21.55 -3.88 14.86
N ASN A 174 -20.98 -2.68 15.13
CA ASN A 174 -21.67 -1.40 15.02
C ASN A 174 -21.40 -0.69 13.66
N VAL A 175 -20.77 -1.37 12.71
CA VAL A 175 -20.35 -0.77 11.44
C VAL A 175 -21.52 -0.23 10.60
N ALA A 176 -22.68 -0.86 10.65
CA ALA A 176 -23.89 -0.41 9.94
C ALA A 176 -24.39 0.96 10.47
N ALA A 177 -24.37 1.15 11.79
CA ALA A 177 -24.73 2.44 12.40
C ALA A 177 -23.69 3.52 12.07
N GLN A 178 -22.40 3.16 12.03
CA GLN A 178 -21.33 4.07 11.60
C GLN A 178 -21.47 4.47 10.13
N ALA A 179 -21.84 3.52 9.24
CA ALA A 179 -22.08 3.81 7.84
C ALA A 179 -23.20 4.83 7.67
N LYS A 180 -24.33 4.61 8.35
CA LYS A 180 -25.46 5.56 8.35
C LYS A 180 -25.07 6.94 8.88
N ALA A 181 -24.34 7.01 9.99
CA ALA A 181 -23.85 8.27 10.55
C ALA A 181 -22.89 9.02 9.62
N ALA A 182 -22.15 8.29 8.79
CA ALA A 182 -21.25 8.83 7.77
C ALA A 182 -21.92 9.08 6.41
N ASN A 183 -23.25 9.00 6.31
CA ASN A 183 -24.04 9.10 5.09
C ASN A 183 -23.58 8.13 3.98
N GLN A 184 -23.16 6.94 4.36
CA GLN A 184 -22.84 5.84 3.45
C GLN A 184 -24.03 4.87 3.35
N SER A 185 -24.23 4.27 2.18
CA SER A 185 -25.32 3.33 1.92
C SER A 185 -25.18 2.04 2.75
N ASP A 186 -23.94 1.62 2.95
CA ASP A 186 -23.59 0.36 3.60
C ASP A 186 -22.17 0.41 4.19
N TRP A 187 -21.76 -0.69 4.83
CA TRP A 187 -20.43 -0.81 5.42
C TRP A 187 -19.31 -0.78 4.36
N ALA A 188 -19.56 -1.29 3.15
CA ALA A 188 -18.56 -1.30 2.09
C ALA A 188 -18.27 0.12 1.59
N GLY A 189 -19.31 0.97 1.49
CA GLY A 189 -19.16 2.40 1.23
C GLY A 189 -18.36 3.11 2.32
N LEU A 190 -18.67 2.83 3.59
CA LEU A 190 -17.92 3.34 4.73
C LEU A 190 -16.46 2.89 4.67
N PHE A 191 -16.21 1.60 4.46
CA PHE A 191 -14.85 1.03 4.36
C PHE A 191 -14.05 1.75 3.27
N ARG A 192 -14.61 1.89 2.05
CA ARG A 192 -13.93 2.59 0.95
C ARG A 192 -13.64 4.06 1.28
N SER A 193 -14.57 4.75 1.93
CA SER A 193 -14.37 6.15 2.32
C SER A 193 -13.26 6.33 3.37
N LYS A 194 -13.07 5.33 4.25
CA LYS A 194 -12.09 5.36 5.34
C LYS A 194 -10.75 4.72 4.95
N CYS A 195 -10.77 3.59 4.25
CA CYS A 195 -9.58 2.82 3.91
C CYS A 195 -9.07 3.03 2.48
N GLY A 196 -9.88 3.67 1.64
CA GLY A 196 -9.51 3.93 0.25
C GLY A 196 -9.52 2.68 -0.63
N ASP A 197 -8.88 2.80 -1.78
CA ASP A 197 -8.63 1.71 -2.72
C ASP A 197 -7.33 2.01 -3.49
N ILE A 198 -6.88 1.08 -4.36
CA ILE A 198 -5.56 1.13 -4.97
C ILE A 198 -5.42 2.23 -6.03
N GLU A 199 -6.42 2.42 -6.88
CA GLU A 199 -6.34 3.27 -8.08
C GLU A 199 -7.34 4.43 -8.14
N ILE A 200 -8.21 4.56 -7.15
CA ILE A 200 -9.24 5.60 -7.16
C ILE A 200 -8.89 6.75 -6.21
N PRO A 201 -9.50 7.92 -6.40
CA PRO A 201 -9.26 9.09 -5.54
C PRO A 201 -9.40 8.80 -4.04
N ALA A 202 -10.23 7.83 -3.67
CA ALA A 202 -10.41 7.40 -2.28
C ALA A 202 -9.11 6.97 -1.59
N ARG A 203 -8.06 6.58 -2.33
CA ARG A 203 -6.74 6.29 -1.74
C ARG A 203 -6.20 7.47 -0.93
N TRP A 204 -6.47 8.70 -1.39
CA TRP A 204 -6.02 9.95 -0.77
C TRP A 204 -7.17 10.78 -0.20
N GLY A 205 -8.35 10.19 -0.06
CA GLY A 205 -9.56 10.85 0.42
C GLY A 205 -9.66 10.98 1.94
N ASN A 206 -8.80 10.33 2.69
CA ASN A 206 -8.85 10.31 4.15
C ASN A 206 -7.47 10.57 4.76
N VAL A 207 -7.33 11.66 5.49
CA VAL A 207 -6.08 12.06 6.18
C VAL A 207 -5.73 11.16 7.38
N GLU A 208 -6.72 10.45 7.92
CA GLU A 208 -6.54 9.59 9.10
C GLU A 208 -5.99 8.20 8.73
N LYS A 209 -6.10 7.79 7.45
CA LYS A 209 -5.67 6.47 7.02
C LYS A 209 -4.14 6.36 7.03
N PRO A 210 -3.56 5.45 7.82
CA PRO A 210 -2.13 5.17 7.76
C PRO A 210 -1.72 4.54 6.41
N THR A 211 -0.51 4.83 5.95
CA THR A 211 0.04 4.34 4.68
C THR A 211 1.50 3.92 4.80
N LEU A 212 1.97 3.11 3.86
CA LEU A 212 3.39 2.83 3.64
C LEU A 212 4.01 3.77 2.59
N ASP A 213 3.23 4.67 2.01
CA ASP A 213 3.66 5.60 0.97
C ASP A 213 4.71 6.60 1.50
N PRO A 214 5.55 7.16 0.62
CA PRO A 214 6.59 8.13 1.04
C PRO A 214 6.03 9.45 1.57
N TRP A 215 4.81 9.82 1.22
CA TRP A 215 4.11 10.98 1.74
C TRP A 215 2.73 10.61 2.27
N VAL A 216 2.30 11.31 3.31
CA VAL A 216 1.01 11.16 3.98
C VAL A 216 0.12 12.34 3.61
N VAL A 217 -1.13 12.10 3.32
CA VAL A 217 -2.12 13.15 3.01
C VAL A 217 -2.40 13.99 4.26
N THR A 218 -2.28 15.30 4.12
CA THR A 218 -2.64 16.30 5.15
C THR A 218 -3.81 17.19 4.73
N GLU A 219 -4.04 17.33 3.41
CA GLU A 219 -5.27 17.90 2.85
C GLU A 219 -5.81 16.92 1.82
N ALA A 220 -6.98 16.36 2.10
CA ALA A 220 -7.51 15.19 1.39
C ALA A 220 -8.01 15.51 -0.02
N TYR A 221 -7.91 14.52 -0.89
CA TYR A 221 -8.57 14.52 -2.20
C TYR A 221 -10.05 14.17 -2.02
N SER A 222 -10.92 15.17 -2.13
CA SER A 222 -12.38 14.99 -2.07
C SER A 222 -13.06 15.81 -3.17
N GLY A 223 -14.33 15.51 -3.47
CA GLY A 223 -15.08 16.25 -4.49
C GLY A 223 -15.14 17.75 -4.16
N GLY A 224 -14.85 18.59 -5.16
CA GLY A 224 -14.89 20.04 -5.03
C GLY A 224 -13.66 20.71 -4.43
N VAL A 225 -12.65 19.95 -4.00
CA VAL A 225 -11.37 20.55 -3.54
C VAL A 225 -10.54 21.04 -4.72
N THR A 226 -9.84 22.13 -4.50
CA THR A 226 -8.90 22.72 -5.48
C THR A 226 -7.45 22.37 -5.19
N ARG A 227 -7.18 21.68 -4.08
CA ARG A 227 -5.84 21.36 -3.63
C ARG A 227 -5.78 20.04 -2.87
N VAL A 228 -4.68 19.30 -3.07
CA VAL A 228 -4.30 18.17 -2.23
C VAL A 228 -2.88 18.41 -1.73
N VAL A 229 -2.65 18.19 -0.44
CA VAL A 229 -1.32 18.36 0.18
C VAL A 229 -0.91 17.06 0.85
N MET A 230 0.35 16.72 0.67
CA MET A 230 0.97 15.58 1.31
C MET A 230 2.29 16.00 1.98
N GLU A 231 2.57 15.45 3.15
CA GLU A 231 3.81 15.66 3.87
C GLU A 231 4.60 14.36 4.01
N ARG A 232 5.90 14.48 4.15
CA ARG A 232 6.81 13.34 4.23
C ARG A 232 6.40 12.38 5.35
N ASN A 233 6.32 11.08 5.02
CA ASN A 233 6.06 10.03 5.98
C ASN A 233 7.28 9.84 6.90
N PRO A 234 7.16 10.07 8.22
CA PRO A 234 8.30 9.96 9.14
C PRO A 234 8.78 8.51 9.34
N TYR A 235 7.98 7.52 8.91
CA TYR A 235 8.28 6.09 9.03
C TYR A 235 8.53 5.43 7.67
N PHE A 236 8.80 6.23 6.61
CA PHE A 236 9.07 5.66 5.30
C PHE A 236 10.32 4.77 5.35
N TRP A 237 10.22 3.60 4.78
CA TRP A 237 11.09 2.46 4.99
C TRP A 237 12.29 2.36 4.03
N GLN A 238 12.46 3.33 3.15
CA GLN A 238 13.55 3.38 2.18
C GLN A 238 14.59 4.43 2.57
N VAL A 239 15.84 4.13 2.26
CA VAL A 239 16.98 5.03 2.44
C VAL A 239 17.77 5.16 1.14
N ASP A 240 18.57 6.20 1.00
CA ASP A 240 19.58 6.32 -0.05
C ASP A 240 20.84 5.52 0.32
N GLN A 241 21.84 5.54 -0.58
CA GLN A 241 23.13 4.89 -0.38
C GLN A 241 23.98 5.46 0.77
N ALA A 242 23.63 6.64 1.28
CA ALA A 242 24.25 7.25 2.46
C ALA A 242 23.47 6.96 3.77
N GLY A 243 22.37 6.16 3.68
CA GLY A 243 21.52 5.83 4.81
C GLY A 243 20.55 6.94 5.22
N GLN A 244 20.36 7.98 4.40
CA GLN A 244 19.38 9.03 4.65
C GLN A 244 17.98 8.53 4.27
N GLN A 245 17.02 8.72 5.18
CA GLN A 245 15.62 8.32 4.92
C GLN A 245 15.01 9.11 3.76
N LEU A 246 14.41 8.41 2.81
CA LEU A 246 13.66 9.04 1.73
C LEU A 246 12.23 9.38 2.16
N PRO A 247 11.49 10.26 1.46
CA PRO A 247 11.97 11.10 0.36
C PRO A 247 12.70 12.36 0.86
N TYR A 248 13.45 13.04 -0.02
CA TYR A 248 14.11 14.30 0.34
C TYR A 248 13.14 15.48 0.41
N ILE A 249 12.12 15.49 -0.49
CA ILE A 249 11.12 16.58 -0.58
C ILE A 249 10.15 16.46 0.60
N ASP A 250 9.99 17.55 1.35
CA ASP A 250 9.14 17.55 2.55
C ASP A 250 7.64 17.51 2.19
N ARG A 251 7.24 18.18 1.09
CA ARG A 251 5.82 18.37 0.79
C ARG A 251 5.52 18.24 -0.71
N LEU A 252 4.38 17.62 -1.00
CA LEU A 252 3.77 17.65 -2.34
C LEU A 252 2.52 18.50 -2.29
N ASN A 253 2.40 19.46 -3.21
CA ASN A 253 1.23 20.31 -3.36
C ASN A 253 0.65 20.11 -4.77
N PHE A 254 -0.55 19.55 -4.84
CA PHE A 254 -1.28 19.41 -6.09
C PHE A 254 -2.40 20.45 -6.15
N SER A 255 -2.40 21.27 -7.20
CA SER A 255 -3.50 22.21 -7.50
C SER A 255 -4.40 21.59 -8.57
N ILE A 256 -5.71 21.58 -8.34
CA ILE A 256 -6.72 21.02 -9.26
C ILE A 256 -7.36 22.18 -9.99
N ALA A 257 -7.23 22.20 -11.32
CA ALA A 257 -7.81 23.23 -12.20
C ALA A 257 -9.12 22.75 -12.82
#